data_dd184fb8fbdba5199b65688e59281635
#
_entry.id   dd184fb8fbdba5199b65688e59281635
#
_cell.length_a   1.000
_cell.length_b   1.000
_cell.length_c   1.000
_cell.angle_alpha   90.00
_cell.angle_beta   90.00
_cell.angle_gamma   90.00
#
_symmetry.space_group_name_H-M   'P 1'
#
loop_
_entity.id
_entity.type
_entity.pdbx_description
1 polymer ?
#
loop_
_entity_poly.entity_id
_entity_poly.type
_entity_poly.pdbx_seq_one_letter_code
_entity_poly.pdbx_strand_id
1 'polypeptide(L)'
;MFSYGVSLGILAISIASVAASQLIVKWRLGQVVSPDAPPASRTQYILTALGDGWIWVGICLIGLSAALWYVAMSRLPLSFMMPVAAVVAPIVALSAHLFLKEPLGTGQIAAIAMIAVGVAWLGWQQ
;
A
#
# COMPACT_ATOMS: atom_id res chain seq x y z
N MET A 1 0.09 -26.51 11.37
CA MET A 1 -1.13 -25.82 10.96
C MET A 1 -1.17 -24.46 11.67
N PHE A 2 -1.14 -23.38 10.91
CA PHE A 2 -1.15 -22.03 11.49
C PHE A 2 -2.52 -21.73 12.10
N SER A 3 -2.55 -21.16 13.29
CA SER A 3 -3.78 -20.71 13.91
C SER A 3 -4.40 -19.53 13.14
N TYR A 4 -5.69 -19.27 13.32
CA TYR A 4 -6.39 -18.13 12.71
C TYR A 4 -5.65 -16.81 12.98
N GLY A 5 -5.13 -16.62 14.21
CA GLY A 5 -4.34 -15.45 14.58
C GLY A 5 -3.04 -15.28 13.75
N VAL A 6 -2.36 -16.39 13.42
CA VAL A 6 -1.17 -16.34 12.57
C VAL A 6 -1.54 -15.91 11.14
N SER A 7 -2.66 -16.39 10.61
CA SER A 7 -3.13 -16.00 9.27
C SER A 7 -3.50 -14.52 9.20
N LEU A 8 -4.12 -13.99 10.26
CA LEU A 8 -4.37 -12.55 10.39
C LEU A 8 -3.07 -11.74 10.49
N GLY A 9 -2.08 -12.25 11.22
CA GLY A 9 -0.75 -11.63 11.30
C GLY A 9 -0.06 -11.58 9.93
N ILE A 10 -0.12 -12.65 9.15
CA ILE A 10 0.42 -12.71 7.79
C ILE A 10 -0.28 -11.68 6.89
N LEU A 11 -1.60 -11.59 6.98
CA LEU A 11 -2.38 -10.59 6.23
C LEU A 11 -1.99 -9.16 6.62
N ALA A 12 -1.84 -8.89 7.91
CA ALA A 12 -1.42 -7.57 8.39
C ALA A 12 -0.02 -7.18 7.90
N ILE A 13 0.94 -8.11 7.89
CA ILE A 13 2.28 -7.89 7.33
C ILE A 13 2.22 -7.65 5.83
N SER A 14 1.38 -8.38 5.10
CA SER A 14 1.15 -8.16 3.67
C SER A 14 0.64 -6.73 3.40
N ILE A 15 -0.37 -6.29 4.14
CA ILE A 15 -0.92 -4.93 4.04
C ILE A 15 0.14 -3.87 4.35
N ALA A 16 0.90 -4.05 5.42
CA ALA A 16 1.98 -3.13 5.79
C ALA A 16 3.07 -3.06 4.70
N SER A 17 3.43 -4.21 4.10
CA SER A 17 4.44 -4.28 3.05
C SER A 17 4.01 -3.55 1.78
N VAL A 18 2.76 -3.70 1.35
CA VAL A 18 2.27 -2.98 0.16
C VAL A 18 2.15 -1.49 0.42
N ALA A 19 1.70 -1.08 1.61
CA ALA A 19 1.63 0.34 1.98
C ALA A 19 3.03 0.98 2.00
N ALA A 20 4.01 0.33 2.62
CA ALA A 20 5.40 0.79 2.64
C ALA A 20 5.98 0.89 1.23
N SER A 21 5.74 -0.11 0.38
CA SER A 21 6.16 -0.09 -1.02
C SER A 21 5.63 1.14 -1.76
N GLN A 22 4.33 1.40 -1.67
CA GLN A 22 3.70 2.54 -2.35
C GLN A 22 4.30 3.88 -1.90
N LEU A 23 4.58 4.03 -0.59
CA LEU A 23 5.20 5.24 -0.06
C LEU A 23 6.64 5.41 -0.55
N ILE A 24 7.45 4.35 -0.51
CA ILE A 24 8.84 4.38 -0.96
C ILE A 24 8.90 4.73 -2.45
N VAL A 25 8.12 4.04 -3.27
CA VAL A 25 8.10 4.28 -4.73
C VAL A 25 7.66 5.71 -5.04
N LYS A 26 6.59 6.17 -4.40
CA LYS A 26 6.09 7.54 -4.62
C LYS A 26 7.10 8.60 -4.18
N TRP A 27 7.71 8.43 -3.02
CA TRP A 27 8.73 9.33 -2.51
C TRP A 27 9.93 9.41 -3.46
N ARG A 28 10.43 8.27 -3.96
CA ARG A 28 11.57 8.26 -4.89
C ARG A 28 11.22 8.79 -6.27
N LEU A 29 10.05 8.46 -6.80
CA LEU A 29 9.61 9.02 -8.08
C LEU A 29 9.52 10.55 -8.01
N GLY A 30 9.08 11.10 -6.90
CA GLY A 30 9.06 12.56 -6.71
C GLY A 30 10.46 13.21 -6.64
N GLN A 31 11.51 12.45 -6.33
CA GLN A 31 12.89 12.94 -6.32
C GLN A 31 13.63 12.71 -7.64
N VAL A 32 13.39 11.56 -8.27
CA VAL A 32 14.06 11.17 -9.52
C VAL A 32 13.52 11.97 -10.72
N VAL A 33 12.23 12.32 -10.67
CA VAL A 33 11.58 13.13 -11.69
C VAL A 33 11.47 14.56 -11.16
N SER A 34 12.49 15.37 -11.46
CA SER A 34 12.49 16.78 -11.09
C SER A 34 11.38 17.52 -11.81
N PRO A 35 10.57 18.34 -11.10
CA PRO A 35 9.58 19.21 -11.73
C PRO A 35 10.19 20.19 -12.75
N ASP A 36 11.45 20.58 -12.54
CA ASP A 36 12.17 21.56 -13.34
C ASP A 36 12.79 21.00 -14.63
N ALA A 37 12.90 19.69 -14.73
CA ALA A 37 13.41 19.00 -15.91
C ALA A 37 12.57 17.75 -16.21
N PRO A 38 11.37 17.89 -16.77
CA PRO A 38 10.55 16.75 -17.10
C PRO A 38 11.27 15.87 -18.14
N PRO A 39 11.17 14.54 -18.03
CA PRO A 39 11.81 13.63 -18.95
C PRO A 39 11.26 13.85 -20.37
N ALA A 40 12.15 13.87 -21.36
CA ALA A 40 11.81 14.12 -22.75
C ALA A 40 10.89 13.04 -23.35
N SER A 41 10.83 11.85 -22.74
CA SER A 41 9.96 10.76 -23.17
C SER A 41 9.55 9.84 -21.99
N ARG A 42 8.46 9.10 -22.18
CA ARG A 42 8.02 8.07 -21.21
C ARG A 42 9.08 7.00 -20.98
N THR A 43 9.82 6.65 -22.02
CA THR A 43 10.89 5.64 -21.94
C THR A 43 12.02 6.13 -21.03
N GLN A 44 12.43 7.40 -21.18
CA GLN A 44 13.45 7.98 -20.32
C GLN A 44 13.02 8.01 -18.85
N TYR A 45 11.76 8.34 -18.57
CA TYR A 45 11.18 8.29 -17.23
C TYR A 45 11.30 6.90 -16.60
N ILE A 46 10.89 5.86 -17.34
CA ILE A 46 10.94 4.47 -16.88
C ILE A 46 12.38 4.02 -16.65
N LEU A 47 13.29 4.32 -17.58
CA LEU A 47 14.71 3.94 -17.46
C LEU A 47 15.37 4.62 -16.25
N THR A 48 15.08 5.88 -16.01
CA THR A 48 15.60 6.62 -14.85
C THR A 48 15.06 6.04 -13.54
N ALA A 49 13.77 5.73 -13.50
CA ALA A 49 13.15 5.11 -12.33
C ALA A 49 13.74 3.71 -12.06
N LEU A 50 13.92 2.88 -13.08
CA LEU A 50 14.50 1.54 -12.93
C LEU A 50 15.99 1.56 -12.56
N GLY A 51 16.69 2.66 -12.80
CA GLY A 51 18.07 2.86 -12.34
C GLY A 51 18.20 3.14 -10.83
N ASP A 52 17.11 3.42 -10.14
CA ASP A 52 17.11 3.75 -8.71
C ASP A 52 16.95 2.49 -7.83
N GLY A 53 17.90 2.28 -6.92
CA GLY A 53 17.88 1.12 -6.01
C GLY A 53 16.67 1.10 -5.06
N TRP A 54 16.16 2.25 -4.63
CA TRP A 54 14.98 2.34 -3.77
C TRP A 54 13.69 1.92 -4.47
N ILE A 55 13.60 2.13 -5.76
CA ILE A 55 12.48 1.62 -6.57
C ILE A 55 12.47 0.08 -6.54
N TRP A 56 13.63 -0.55 -6.61
CA TRP A 56 13.75 -2.00 -6.48
C TRP A 56 13.36 -2.52 -5.10
N VAL A 57 13.69 -1.78 -4.04
CA VAL A 57 13.20 -2.10 -2.67
C VAL A 57 11.67 -2.09 -2.66
N GLY A 58 11.04 -1.09 -3.26
CA GLY A 58 9.59 -1.02 -3.39
C GLY A 58 9.02 -2.23 -4.17
N ILE A 59 9.64 -2.60 -5.28
CA ILE A 59 9.22 -3.76 -6.09
C ILE A 59 9.35 -5.07 -5.29
N CYS A 60 10.43 -5.25 -4.55
CA CYS A 60 10.60 -6.43 -3.69
C CYS A 60 9.53 -6.49 -2.58
N LEU A 61 9.17 -5.37 -1.99
CA LEU A 61 8.10 -5.29 -0.99
C LEU A 61 6.73 -5.64 -1.57
N ILE A 62 6.44 -5.23 -2.81
CA ILE A 62 5.20 -5.66 -3.51
C ILE A 62 5.21 -7.17 -3.72
N GLY A 63 6.32 -7.73 -4.18
CA GLY A 63 6.49 -9.18 -4.36
C GLY A 63 6.30 -9.95 -3.05
N LEU A 64 6.90 -9.48 -1.98
CA LEU A 64 6.72 -10.05 -0.64
C LEU A 64 5.26 -9.96 -0.18
N SER A 65 4.63 -8.80 -0.34
CA SER A 65 3.22 -8.61 -0.01
C SER A 65 2.33 -9.58 -0.77
N ALA A 66 2.55 -9.76 -2.08
CA ALA A 66 1.79 -10.69 -2.89
C ALA A 66 1.94 -12.14 -2.40
N ALA A 67 3.16 -12.57 -2.09
CA ALA A 67 3.42 -13.92 -1.56
C ALA A 67 2.67 -14.13 -0.23
N LEU A 68 2.77 -13.19 0.70
CA LEU A 68 2.07 -13.25 2.00
C LEU A 68 0.55 -13.23 1.82
N TRP A 69 0.04 -12.46 0.85
CA TRP A 69 -1.37 -12.40 0.50
C TRP A 69 -1.89 -13.77 0.06
N TYR A 70 -1.18 -14.46 -0.85
CA TYR A 70 -1.55 -15.81 -1.28
C TYR A 70 -1.53 -16.83 -0.15
N VAL A 71 -0.56 -16.73 0.76
CA VAL A 71 -0.51 -17.57 1.96
C VAL A 71 -1.72 -17.31 2.86
N ALA A 72 -2.08 -16.07 3.09
CA ALA A 72 -3.27 -15.72 3.88
C ALA A 72 -4.56 -16.19 3.19
N MET A 73 -4.67 -16.03 1.86
CA MET A 73 -5.82 -16.45 1.06
C MET A 73 -6.06 -17.98 1.11
N SER A 74 -5.00 -18.77 1.30
CA SER A 74 -5.16 -20.22 1.47
C SER A 74 -5.87 -20.61 2.77
N ARG A 75 -6.06 -19.67 3.70
CA ARG A 75 -6.55 -19.91 5.05
C ARG A 75 -7.76 -19.07 5.45
N LEU A 76 -7.89 -17.89 4.86
CA LEU A 76 -8.95 -16.95 5.17
C LEU A 76 -9.94 -16.83 4.00
N PRO A 77 -11.23 -16.65 4.28
CA PRO A 77 -12.23 -16.48 3.23
C PRO A 77 -12.00 -15.15 2.48
N LEU A 78 -12.11 -15.19 1.17
CA LEU A 78 -11.89 -14.02 0.31
C LEU A 78 -12.89 -12.89 0.60
N SER A 79 -14.10 -13.24 1.01
CA SER A 79 -15.14 -12.28 1.41
C SER A 79 -14.72 -11.42 2.62
N PHE A 80 -13.85 -11.94 3.48
CA PHE A 80 -13.26 -11.20 4.59
C PHE A 80 -12.01 -10.44 4.14
N MET A 81 -11.12 -11.09 3.38
CA MET A 81 -9.84 -10.51 3.00
C MET A 81 -9.98 -9.26 2.12
N MET A 82 -10.91 -9.27 1.17
CA MET A 82 -11.07 -8.14 0.23
C MET A 82 -11.50 -6.83 0.92
N PRO A 83 -12.51 -6.82 1.79
CA PRO A 83 -12.82 -5.60 2.57
C PRO A 83 -11.67 -5.18 3.50
N VAL A 84 -10.99 -6.13 4.15
CA VAL A 84 -9.85 -5.82 5.02
C VAL A 84 -8.70 -5.21 4.22
N ALA A 85 -8.47 -5.65 3.00
CA ALA A 85 -7.47 -5.04 2.12
C ALA A 85 -7.76 -3.55 1.82
N ALA A 86 -9.02 -3.14 1.87
CA ALA A 86 -9.39 -1.72 1.68
C ALA A 86 -8.76 -0.79 2.74
N VAL A 87 -8.30 -1.32 3.88
CA VAL A 87 -7.58 -0.54 4.90
C VAL A 87 -6.24 0.01 4.38
N VAL A 88 -5.70 -0.56 3.30
CA VAL A 88 -4.50 -0.01 2.65
C VAL A 88 -4.71 1.44 2.23
N ALA A 89 -5.87 1.78 1.70
CA ALA A 89 -6.16 3.14 1.23
C ALA A 89 -6.05 4.21 2.32
N PRO A 90 -6.72 4.09 3.50
CA PRO A 90 -6.51 5.03 4.60
C PRO A 90 -5.07 5.04 5.12
N ILE A 91 -4.41 3.90 5.22
CA ILE A 91 -3.01 3.83 5.69
C ILE A 91 -2.09 4.62 4.76
N VAL A 92 -2.19 4.38 3.45
CA VAL A 92 -1.36 5.06 2.45
C VAL A 92 -1.68 6.55 2.40
N ALA A 93 -2.95 6.94 2.41
CA ALA A 93 -3.36 8.33 2.36
C ALA A 93 -2.87 9.14 3.59
N LEU A 94 -3.04 8.58 4.79
CA LEU A 94 -2.57 9.22 6.02
C LEU A 94 -1.04 9.28 6.06
N SER A 95 -0.36 8.21 5.65
CA SER A 95 1.10 8.18 5.59
C SER A 95 1.65 9.16 4.55
N ALA A 96 1.02 9.25 3.38
CA ALA A 96 1.38 10.23 2.35
C ALA A 96 1.20 11.67 2.85
N HIS A 97 0.12 11.94 3.59
CA HIS A 97 -0.08 13.23 4.22
C HIS A 97 1.02 13.57 5.23
N LEU A 98 1.38 12.61 6.10
CA LEU A 98 2.36 12.82 7.17
C LEU A 98 3.80 12.90 6.64
N PHE A 99 4.20 12.01 5.74
CA PHE A 99 5.59 11.89 5.29
C PHE A 99 5.88 12.69 4.01
N LEU A 100 4.95 12.72 3.07
CA LEU A 100 5.10 13.45 1.82
C LEU A 100 4.47 14.85 1.86
N LYS A 101 3.80 15.20 2.97
CA LYS A 101 3.11 16.48 3.17
C LYS A 101 2.07 16.78 2.07
N GLU A 102 1.43 15.73 1.55
CA GLU A 102 0.36 15.89 0.57
C GLU A 102 -0.91 16.44 1.24
N PRO A 103 -1.59 17.41 0.62
CA PRO A 103 -2.84 17.93 1.16
C PRO A 103 -3.95 16.88 1.04
N LEU A 104 -4.68 16.67 2.13
CA LEU A 104 -5.91 15.86 2.14
C LEU A 104 -7.13 16.77 2.04
N GLY A 105 -7.93 16.57 1.01
CA GLY A 105 -9.22 17.23 0.89
C GLY A 105 -10.24 16.69 1.89
N THR A 106 -11.21 17.53 2.27
CA THR A 106 -12.28 17.14 3.22
C THR A 106 -13.07 15.92 2.74
N GLY A 107 -13.34 15.81 1.43
CA GLY A 107 -13.99 14.66 0.84
C GLY A 107 -13.16 13.37 0.95
N GLN A 108 -11.84 13.48 0.83
CA GLN A 108 -10.92 12.34 1.01
C GLN A 108 -10.91 11.87 2.47
N ILE A 109 -10.89 12.80 3.43
CA ILE A 109 -10.96 12.48 4.86
C ILE A 109 -12.26 11.74 5.18
N ALA A 110 -13.40 12.21 4.66
CA ALA A 110 -14.68 11.55 4.83
C ALA A 110 -14.70 10.14 4.24
N ALA A 111 -14.14 9.95 3.04
CA ALA A 111 -14.03 8.64 2.39
C ALA A 111 -13.14 7.67 3.18
N ILE A 112 -11.99 8.15 3.68
CA ILE A 112 -11.07 7.39 4.54
C ILE A 112 -11.78 6.94 5.81
N ALA A 113 -12.53 7.85 6.46
CA ALA A 113 -13.29 7.54 7.66
C ALA A 113 -14.37 6.46 7.40
N MET A 114 -15.09 6.54 6.28
CA MET A 114 -16.08 5.52 5.90
C MET A 114 -15.45 4.15 5.67
N ILE A 115 -14.30 4.08 5.01
CA ILE A 115 -13.56 2.82 4.81
C ILE A 115 -13.14 2.25 6.17
N ALA A 116 -12.57 3.07 7.05
CA ALA A 116 -12.12 2.64 8.37
C ALA A 116 -13.27 2.09 9.21
N VAL A 117 -14.42 2.78 9.21
CA VAL A 117 -15.64 2.32 9.91
C VAL A 117 -16.16 1.00 9.32
N GLY A 118 -16.22 0.88 7.99
CA GLY A 118 -16.67 -0.34 7.33
C GLY A 118 -15.80 -1.56 7.66
N VAL A 119 -14.48 -1.39 7.64
CA VAL A 119 -13.53 -2.45 8.00
C VAL A 119 -13.63 -2.82 9.48
N ALA A 120 -13.75 -1.83 10.38
CA ALA A 120 -13.93 -2.06 11.80
C ALA A 120 -15.23 -2.82 12.09
N TRP A 121 -16.32 -2.46 11.42
CA TRP A 121 -17.61 -3.15 11.51
C TRP A 121 -17.51 -4.62 11.08
N LEU A 122 -16.83 -4.87 9.96
CA LEU A 122 -16.60 -6.23 9.48
C LEU A 122 -15.79 -7.06 10.49
N GLY A 123 -14.74 -6.46 11.06
CA GLY A 123 -13.94 -7.12 12.08
C GLY A 123 -14.72 -7.46 13.36
N TRP A 124 -15.72 -6.65 13.70
CA TRP A 124 -16.58 -6.89 14.88
C TRP A 124 -17.50 -8.12 14.71
N GLN A 125 -17.80 -8.50 13.46
CA GLN A 125 -18.71 -9.61 13.17
C GLN A 125 -18.02 -10.99 13.12
N GLN A 126 -16.69 -11.04 13.28
CA GLN A 126 -15.90 -12.29 13.27
C GLN A 126 -15.68 -12.82 14.69
#